data_d6223ae31c737d4d45effb9806bdf97c
#
_entry.id   d6223ae31c737d4d45effb9806bdf97c
#
_cell.length_a   1.000
_cell.length_b   1.000
_cell.length_c   1.000
_cell.angle_alpha   90.00
_cell.angle_beta   90.00
_cell.angle_gamma   90.00
#
_symmetry.space_group_name_H-M   'P 1'
#
loop_
_entity.id
_entity.type
_entity.pdbx_description
1 polymer ?
#
loop_
_entity_poly.entity_id
_entity_poly.type
_entity_poly.pdbx_seq_one_letter_code
_entity_poly.pdbx_strand_id
1 'polypeptide(L)'
;MKKLIPILLSALMLTGCAGASNNQTNTYRSITMDEAVAMMEQENGYIILDVRRPDEFAAGHIPNAINVPNETIGTAEISELPDKDQLIMVYCRSGRRSKEASEKLVKLGYTNIVEFGGILDWKGEIVTD
;
A
#
# COMPACT_ATOMS: atom_id res chain seq x y z
N MET A 1 28.30 -58.60 24.10
CA MET A 1 27.42 -58.11 23.92
C MET A 1 27.33 -56.72 23.89
N LYS A 2 27.05 -56.07 23.00
CA LYS A 2 27.00 -54.86 22.92
C LYS A 2 25.71 -54.34 22.94
N LYS A 3 25.46 -53.28 23.39
CA LYS A 3 24.31 -52.75 23.47
C LYS A 3 24.26 -51.60 22.66
N LEU A 4 23.48 -51.49 21.78
CA LEU A 4 23.30 -50.44 21.07
C LEU A 4 22.34 -49.55 21.68
N ILE A 5 22.69 -48.38 21.90
CA ILE A 5 21.80 -47.48 22.45
C ILE A 5 21.22 -46.76 21.37
N PRO A 6 20.03 -46.84 21.13
CA PRO A 6 19.42 -46.08 20.12
C PRO A 6 19.44 -44.66 20.53
N ILE A 7 20.05 -43.91 19.82
CA ILE A 7 20.01 -42.58 20.08
C ILE A 7 18.70 -42.11 19.69
N LEU A 8 17.97 -41.74 20.61
CA LEU A 8 16.74 -41.23 20.34
C LEU A 8 16.93 -39.89 19.92
N LEU A 9 16.90 -39.66 18.73
CA LEU A 9 16.99 -38.40 18.26
C LEU A 9 15.66 -37.78 18.35
N SER A 10 15.44 -37.06 19.26
CA SER A 10 14.19 -36.43 19.39
C SER A 10 14.28 -35.24 18.50
N ALA A 11 13.77 -35.32 17.42
CA ALA A 11 13.69 -34.24 16.59
C ALA A 11 12.71 -33.30 17.12
N LEU A 12 13.15 -32.28 17.65
CA LEU A 12 12.27 -31.36 18.17
C LEU A 12 11.85 -30.49 17.11
N MET A 13 10.68 -30.61 16.76
CA MET A 13 10.17 -29.81 15.81
C MET A 13 9.66 -28.58 16.35
N LEU A 14 10.22 -27.53 16.05
CA LEU A 14 9.73 -26.36 16.49
C LEU A 14 8.85 -25.83 15.53
N THR A 15 7.69 -25.90 15.57
CA THR A 15 6.82 -25.39 14.61
C THR A 15 6.05 -24.25 15.09
N GLY A 16 6.42 -23.72 16.14
CA GLY A 16 5.56 -22.78 16.76
C GLY A 16 5.36 -21.52 16.04
N CYS A 17 6.20 -21.22 15.14
CA CYS A 17 6.07 -19.92 14.63
C CYS A 17 4.99 -19.78 13.63
N ALA A 18 4.45 -20.84 13.21
CA ALA A 18 3.55 -20.72 12.15
C ALA A 18 2.33 -19.97 12.47
N GLY A 19 1.92 -19.96 13.64
CA GLY A 19 0.67 -19.34 13.87
C GLY A 19 0.71 -17.88 13.95
N ALA A 20 1.86 -17.34 14.05
CA ALA A 20 1.89 -15.95 14.29
C ALA A 20 1.42 -15.15 13.14
N SER A 21 1.56 -15.65 11.97
CA SER A 21 1.24 -14.85 10.86
C SER A 21 -0.21 -14.71 10.62
N ASN A 22 -0.99 -15.49 11.27
CA ASN A 22 -2.36 -15.48 10.96
C ASN A 22 -3.06 -14.23 11.32
N ASN A 23 -2.55 -13.51 12.24
CA ASN A 23 -3.23 -12.36 12.65
C ASN A 23 -2.67 -11.13 12.06
N GLN A 24 -1.88 -11.27 11.01
CA GLN A 24 -1.35 -10.15 10.46
C GLN A 24 -2.44 -9.40 9.78
N THR A 25 -2.82 -8.26 10.20
CA THR A 25 -3.77 -7.46 9.51
C THR A 25 -3.00 -6.66 8.51
N ASN A 26 -3.51 -6.53 7.33
CA ASN A 26 -2.91 -5.65 6.37
C ASN A 26 -2.95 -4.25 6.90
N THR A 27 -1.95 -3.50 6.59
CA THR A 27 -1.92 -2.11 6.93
C THR A 27 -1.20 -1.40 5.81
N TYR A 28 -1.36 -0.09 5.75
CA TYR A 28 -0.64 0.68 4.76
C TYR A 28 0.66 1.19 5.35
N ARG A 29 1.58 1.60 4.50
CA ARG A 29 2.83 2.21 4.93
C ARG A 29 2.79 3.69 4.60
N SER A 30 3.31 4.52 5.49
CA SER A 30 3.50 5.95 5.20
C SER A 30 4.96 6.20 4.93
N ILE A 31 5.25 6.88 3.85
CA ILE A 31 6.62 7.19 3.47
C ILE A 31 6.71 8.68 3.18
N THR A 32 7.91 9.20 3.12
CA THR A 32 8.13 10.61 2.81
C THR A 32 7.99 10.82 1.31
N MET A 33 7.88 12.09 0.92
CA MET A 33 7.84 12.43 -0.50
C MET A 33 9.12 11.99 -1.22
N ASP A 34 10.27 12.15 -0.59
CA ASP A 34 11.54 11.74 -1.20
C ASP A 34 11.59 10.23 -1.38
N GLU A 35 11.09 9.49 -0.40
CA GLU A 35 11.02 8.02 -0.52
C GLU A 35 10.07 7.61 -1.63
N ALA A 36 8.98 8.36 -1.79
CA ALA A 36 8.02 8.05 -2.85
C ALA A 36 8.65 8.25 -4.23
N VAL A 37 9.39 9.34 -4.41
CA VAL A 37 10.04 9.59 -5.69
C VAL A 37 11.05 8.47 -5.99
N ALA A 38 11.82 8.07 -4.98
CA ALA A 38 12.77 6.97 -5.17
C ALA A 38 12.07 5.68 -5.53
N MET A 39 10.93 5.43 -4.89
CA MET A 39 10.16 4.21 -5.19
C MET A 39 9.63 4.25 -6.61
N MET A 40 9.14 5.40 -7.07
CA MET A 40 8.66 5.53 -8.44
C MET A 40 9.76 5.29 -9.45
N GLU A 41 11.00 5.61 -9.11
CA GLU A 41 12.12 5.39 -10.00
C GLU A 41 12.56 3.93 -10.03
N GLN A 42 12.31 3.20 -8.98
CA GLN A 42 12.80 1.83 -8.85
C GLN A 42 11.77 0.77 -9.15
N GLU A 43 10.47 1.09 -9.01
CA GLU A 43 9.41 0.10 -9.16
C GLU A 43 8.72 0.23 -10.49
N ASN A 44 8.03 -0.82 -10.87
CA ASN A 44 7.21 -0.83 -12.08
C ASN A 44 5.81 -1.26 -11.71
N GLY A 45 4.87 -0.94 -12.55
CA GLY A 45 3.52 -1.47 -12.40
C GLY A 45 2.75 -0.91 -11.23
N TYR A 46 3.17 0.23 -10.71
CA TYR A 46 2.45 0.84 -9.61
C TYR A 46 1.38 1.80 -10.16
N ILE A 47 0.43 2.12 -9.30
CA ILE A 47 -0.57 3.14 -9.61
C ILE A 47 -0.32 4.31 -8.67
N ILE A 48 -0.38 5.52 -9.19
CA ILE A 48 -0.38 6.73 -8.38
C ILE A 48 -1.84 7.13 -8.23
N LEU A 49 -2.32 7.19 -7.00
CA LEU A 49 -3.72 7.41 -6.72
C LEU A 49 -3.92 8.75 -6.02
N ASP A 50 -4.61 9.65 -6.70
CA ASP A 50 -4.97 10.96 -6.16
C ASP A 50 -6.36 10.82 -5.54
N VAL A 51 -6.45 11.03 -4.23
CA VAL A 51 -7.73 10.87 -3.53
C VAL A 51 -8.36 12.20 -3.19
N ARG A 52 -7.93 13.27 -3.88
CA ARG A 52 -8.54 14.59 -3.71
C ARG A 52 -9.84 14.64 -4.50
N ARG A 53 -10.54 15.74 -4.41
CA ARG A 53 -11.78 15.92 -5.16
C ARG A 53 -11.49 16.01 -6.65
N PRO A 54 -12.46 15.69 -7.49
CA PRO A 54 -12.24 15.78 -8.94
C PRO A 54 -11.83 17.17 -9.43
N ASP A 55 -12.33 18.22 -8.82
CA ASP A 55 -11.95 19.57 -9.23
C ASP A 55 -10.49 19.88 -8.90
N GLU A 56 -10.00 19.36 -7.78
CA GLU A 56 -8.60 19.51 -7.42
C GLU A 56 -7.71 18.76 -8.41
N PHE A 57 -8.11 17.55 -8.74
CA PHE A 57 -7.37 16.73 -9.69
C PHE A 57 -7.30 17.43 -11.06
N ALA A 58 -8.42 17.94 -11.51
CA ALA A 58 -8.49 18.59 -12.81
C ALA A 58 -7.61 19.84 -12.87
N ALA A 59 -7.45 20.51 -11.74
CA ALA A 59 -6.66 21.72 -11.71
C ALA A 59 -5.15 21.43 -11.75
N GLY A 60 -4.76 20.20 -11.50
CA GLY A 60 -3.35 19.81 -11.56
C GLY A 60 -3.09 18.59 -10.71
N HIS A 61 -2.35 17.64 -11.25
CA HIS A 61 -2.07 16.40 -10.53
C HIS A 61 -0.70 15.85 -10.95
N ILE A 62 -0.21 14.90 -10.20
CA ILE A 62 1.06 14.24 -10.51
C ILE A 62 0.89 13.45 -11.81
N PRO A 63 1.84 13.49 -12.72
CA PRO A 63 1.72 12.79 -13.99
C PRO A 63 1.40 11.32 -13.78
N ASN A 64 0.50 10.80 -14.58
CA ASN A 64 0.04 9.41 -14.57
C ASN A 64 -0.86 9.06 -13.39
N ALA A 65 -1.19 10.00 -12.52
CA ALA A 65 -2.09 9.71 -11.41
C ALA A 65 -3.51 9.51 -11.94
N ILE A 66 -4.24 8.65 -11.25
CA ILE A 66 -5.68 8.53 -11.48
C ILE A 66 -6.39 9.06 -10.26
N ASN A 67 -7.63 9.45 -10.44
CA ASN A 67 -8.38 10.08 -9.35
C ASN A 67 -9.52 9.17 -8.86
N VAL A 68 -9.46 8.82 -7.58
CA VAL A 68 -10.57 8.17 -6.91
C VAL A 68 -10.75 8.92 -5.60
N PRO A 69 -11.71 9.83 -5.54
CA PRO A 69 -11.83 10.70 -4.35
C PRO A 69 -12.07 9.91 -3.06
N ASN A 70 -11.43 10.36 -2.01
CA ASN A 70 -11.50 9.70 -0.70
C ASN A 70 -12.95 9.44 -0.28
N GLU A 71 -13.82 10.41 -0.51
CA GLU A 71 -15.20 10.28 -0.05
C GLU A 71 -15.98 9.22 -0.83
N THR A 72 -15.48 8.76 -1.96
CA THR A 72 -16.15 7.72 -2.73
C THR A 72 -15.65 6.32 -2.38
N ILE A 73 -14.58 6.21 -1.61
CA ILE A 73 -14.05 4.92 -1.24
C ILE A 73 -14.85 4.42 -0.04
N GLY A 74 -15.58 3.36 -0.23
CA GLY A 74 -16.41 2.80 0.81
C GLY A 74 -16.27 1.30 0.86
N THR A 75 -17.38 0.60 0.67
CA THR A 75 -17.34 -0.85 0.74
C THR A 75 -17.46 -1.51 -0.63
N ALA A 76 -17.71 -0.73 -1.67
CA ALA A 76 -17.88 -1.30 -3.00
C ALA A 76 -16.55 -1.45 -3.70
N GLU A 77 -16.52 -2.36 -4.64
CA GLU A 77 -15.31 -2.55 -5.45
C GLU A 77 -15.02 -1.29 -6.24
N ILE A 78 -13.75 -1.03 -6.45
CA ILE A 78 -13.29 0.13 -7.19
C ILE A 78 -12.80 -0.37 -8.54
N SER A 79 -13.55 -0.04 -9.59
CA SER A 79 -13.23 -0.60 -10.90
C SER A 79 -11.89 -0.12 -11.43
N GLU A 80 -11.44 1.07 -11.03
CA GLU A 80 -10.16 1.58 -11.45
C GLU A 80 -8.98 0.86 -10.79
N LEU A 81 -9.24 0.09 -9.75
CA LEU A 81 -8.21 -0.61 -8.99
C LEU A 81 -8.55 -2.10 -8.90
N PRO A 82 -8.48 -2.80 -10.02
CA PRO A 82 -8.91 -4.21 -10.03
C PRO A 82 -7.95 -5.18 -9.37
N ASP A 83 -6.68 -4.83 -9.28
CA ASP A 83 -5.67 -5.73 -8.73
C ASP A 83 -5.40 -5.37 -7.29
N LYS A 84 -5.85 -6.21 -6.36
CA LYS A 84 -5.73 -5.93 -4.94
C LYS A 84 -4.31 -6.05 -4.42
N ASP A 85 -3.41 -6.63 -5.19
CA ASP A 85 -2.03 -6.81 -4.75
C ASP A 85 -1.05 -5.86 -5.43
N GLN A 86 -1.55 -5.02 -6.31
CA GLN A 86 -0.72 -4.07 -7.01
C GLN A 86 -0.27 -2.96 -6.06
N LEU A 87 0.92 -2.46 -6.26
CA LEU A 87 1.41 -1.33 -5.47
C LEU A 87 0.60 -0.09 -5.82
N ILE A 88 -0.02 0.51 -4.84
CA ILE A 88 -0.82 1.72 -5.02
C ILE A 88 -0.23 2.79 -4.12
N MET A 89 0.19 3.89 -4.74
CA MET A 89 0.84 5.00 -4.07
C MET A 89 -0.17 6.14 -3.96
N VAL A 90 -0.58 6.45 -2.75
CA VAL A 90 -1.73 7.30 -2.47
C VAL A 90 -1.29 8.67 -1.99
N TYR A 91 -1.87 9.71 -2.54
CA TYR A 91 -1.59 11.06 -2.05
C TYR A 91 -2.86 11.91 -2.08
N CYS A 92 -2.82 13.00 -1.33
CA CYS A 92 -3.89 14.00 -1.38
C CYS A 92 -3.27 15.39 -1.45
N ARG A 93 -3.85 16.39 -0.79
CA ARG A 93 -3.27 17.71 -0.80
C ARG A 93 -2.17 17.84 0.25
N SER A 94 -2.46 17.45 1.50
CA SER A 94 -1.52 17.63 2.60
C SER A 94 -1.30 16.38 3.45
N GLY A 95 -2.03 15.29 3.20
CA GLY A 95 -1.75 14.02 3.88
C GLY A 95 -2.89 13.43 4.68
N ARG A 96 -3.91 14.21 5.07
CA ARG A 96 -4.98 13.66 5.91
C ARG A 96 -5.88 12.71 5.14
N ARG A 97 -6.36 13.15 3.98
CA ARG A 97 -7.27 12.31 3.17
C ARG A 97 -6.57 11.07 2.64
N SER A 98 -5.26 11.18 2.34
CA SER A 98 -4.51 10.02 1.85
C SER A 98 -4.41 8.93 2.90
N LYS A 99 -4.28 9.31 4.17
CA LYS A 99 -4.27 8.32 5.25
C LYS A 99 -5.64 7.70 5.44
N GLU A 100 -6.69 8.50 5.39
CA GLU A 100 -8.05 7.98 5.50
C GLU A 100 -8.35 7.01 4.35
N ALA A 101 -8.00 7.41 3.15
CA ALA A 101 -8.23 6.58 1.97
C ALA A 101 -7.45 5.27 2.06
N SER A 102 -6.20 5.36 2.53
CA SER A 102 -5.37 4.18 2.66
C SER A 102 -5.97 3.17 3.63
N GLU A 103 -6.52 3.65 4.75
CA GLU A 103 -7.19 2.76 5.70
C GLU A 103 -8.39 2.08 5.06
N LYS A 104 -9.15 2.83 4.27
CA LYS A 104 -10.32 2.27 3.60
C LYS A 104 -9.91 1.22 2.57
N LEU A 105 -8.84 1.49 1.83
CA LEU A 105 -8.36 0.54 0.84
C LEU A 105 -7.89 -0.76 1.48
N VAL A 106 -7.19 -0.66 2.60
CA VAL A 106 -6.77 -1.85 3.32
C VAL A 106 -7.99 -2.66 3.75
N LYS A 107 -9.03 -2.01 4.22
CA LYS A 107 -10.25 -2.71 4.62
C LYS A 107 -10.94 -3.39 3.44
N LEU A 108 -10.76 -2.86 2.24
CA LEU A 108 -11.31 -3.48 1.05
C LEU A 108 -10.47 -4.63 0.54
N GLY A 109 -9.34 -4.91 1.17
CA GLY A 109 -8.51 -6.05 0.80
C GLY A 109 -7.27 -5.73 -0.01
N TYR A 110 -6.99 -4.44 -0.22
CA TYR A 110 -5.77 -4.08 -0.94
C TYR A 110 -4.57 -4.33 -0.03
N THR A 111 -3.57 -4.99 -0.55
CA THR A 111 -2.47 -5.50 0.27
C THR A 111 -1.18 -4.71 0.14
N ASN A 112 -1.11 -3.76 -0.76
CA ASN A 112 0.16 -3.10 -1.03
C ASN A 112 -0.04 -1.60 -1.20
N ILE A 113 -0.44 -0.95 -0.11
CA ILE A 113 -0.79 0.45 -0.11
C ILE A 113 0.33 1.26 0.53
N VAL A 114 0.77 2.30 -0.15
CA VAL A 114 1.78 3.22 0.35
C VAL A 114 1.21 4.62 0.25
N GLU A 115 1.23 5.36 1.33
CA GLU A 115 0.72 6.71 1.37
C GLU A 115 1.90 7.66 1.49
N PHE A 116 1.95 8.73 0.72
CA PHE A 116 3.13 9.58 0.70
C PHE A 116 2.84 11.08 0.87
N GLY A 117 1.74 11.39 1.51
CA GLY A 117 1.48 12.78 1.88
C GLY A 117 0.68 13.53 0.87
N GLY A 118 1.16 14.67 0.48
CA GLY A 118 0.35 15.53 -0.35
C GLY A 118 1.11 16.25 -1.44
N ILE A 119 0.36 16.68 -2.42
CA ILE A 119 0.90 17.35 -3.58
C ILE A 119 1.62 18.65 -3.22
N LEU A 120 1.32 19.20 -2.05
CA LEU A 120 2.02 20.40 -1.60
C LEU A 120 3.52 20.19 -1.45
N ASP A 121 3.94 18.94 -1.20
CA ASP A 121 5.36 18.63 -1.07
C ASP A 121 5.97 18.08 -2.34
N TRP A 122 5.19 17.91 -3.39
CA TRP A 122 5.66 17.37 -4.65
C TRP A 122 6.45 18.41 -5.40
N LYS A 123 7.65 18.06 -5.83
CA LYS A 123 8.51 18.99 -6.51
C LYS A 123 8.65 18.72 -7.99
N GLY A 124 7.95 17.73 -8.47
CA GLY A 124 8.04 17.38 -9.88
C GLY A 124 7.00 18.07 -10.72
N GLU A 125 6.82 17.57 -11.90
CA GLU A 125 5.90 18.15 -12.86
C GLU A 125 4.46 17.98 -12.42
N ILE A 126 3.60 18.91 -12.79
CA ILE A 126 2.17 18.85 -12.55
C ILE A 126 1.49 18.95 -13.90
N VAL A 127 0.53 18.09 -14.14
CA VAL A 127 -0.19 18.07 -15.40
C VAL A 127 -1.67 18.26 -15.15
N THR A 128 -2.39 18.61 -16.21
CA THR A 128 -3.81 18.84 -16.09
C THR A 128 -4.64 17.97 -17.03
N ASP A 129 -4.03 17.05 -17.72
CA ASP A 129 -4.76 16.19 -18.66
C ASP A 129 -5.64 15.14 -18.03
#